data_6f6fc19d824c06bca3496b1480af4d66
#
_entry.id   6f6fc19d824c06bca3496b1480af4d66
#
_cell.length_a   1.000
_cell.length_b   1.000
_cell.length_c   1.000
_cell.angle_alpha   90.00
_cell.angle_beta   90.00
_cell.angle_gamma   90.00
#
_symmetry.space_group_name_H-M   'P 1'
#
loop_
_entity.id
_entity.type
_entity.pdbx_description
1 polymer ?
#
loop_
_entity_poly.entity_id
_entity_poly.type
_entity_poly.pdbx_seq_one_letter_code
_entity_poly.pdbx_strand_id
1 'polypeptide(L)'
;NRHDDGRVAISVVPTQLSRLLDDPVGTEALTRCAAVLVGGAAASTSLLSRARKAGVPVRVTYGMSETCGGCVYDGVPLEGVRVDLTDDSRVRIAGPMIMSGYLDEGPVGPWLATQDLGHWQSGRLVIDGRIDDVINSGGLKIAAGQVLDQIRATGMVRDGLVLGLADATWGQVVTAVVVPGRGWRGPEALRDLVGRRLGRTHAPRVIVEVDELPMLASGKIDRVEVRRITTATLESGAAWRV
;
A
#
# COMPACT_ATOMS: atom_id res chain seq x y z
N ASN A 1 24.61 -6.71 28.43
CA ASN A 1 24.59 -8.12 28.02
C ASN A 1 23.42 -8.34 27.10
N ARG A 2 23.65 -8.29 25.77
CA ARG A 2 22.69 -8.77 24.80
C ARG A 2 22.77 -10.29 24.81
N HIS A 3 21.72 -10.95 25.24
CA HIS A 3 21.54 -12.36 24.94
C HIS A 3 21.20 -12.44 23.44
N ASP A 4 22.21 -12.61 22.61
CA ASP A 4 22.06 -13.01 21.22
C ASP A 4 21.66 -14.49 21.23
N ASP A 5 20.36 -14.74 21.13
CA ASP A 5 19.82 -16.11 21.05
C ASP A 5 19.94 -16.68 19.62
N GLY A 6 20.72 -16.02 18.76
CA GLY A 6 20.98 -16.42 17.37
C GLY A 6 19.78 -16.24 16.43
N ARG A 7 18.67 -15.64 16.90
CA ARG A 7 17.50 -15.38 16.05
C ARG A 7 17.67 -14.10 15.25
N VAL A 8 17.28 -14.16 13.99
CA VAL A 8 17.40 -13.06 13.00
C VAL A 8 16.08 -12.31 12.89
N ALA A 9 16.15 -10.99 12.83
CA ALA A 9 15.04 -10.17 12.35
C ALA A 9 15.29 -9.78 10.89
N ILE A 10 14.25 -9.83 10.06
CA ILE A 10 14.34 -9.45 8.65
C ILE A 10 13.30 -8.38 8.33
N SER A 11 13.60 -7.56 7.30
CA SER A 11 12.66 -6.58 6.77
C SER A 11 12.29 -6.94 5.33
N VAL A 12 10.99 -6.93 5.03
CA VAL A 12 10.45 -7.27 3.71
C VAL A 12 9.35 -6.29 3.32
N VAL A 13 9.18 -6.09 2.02
CA VAL A 13 8.00 -5.40 1.51
C VAL A 13 6.84 -6.42 1.32
N PRO A 14 5.57 -5.96 1.25
CA PRO A 14 4.42 -6.87 1.13
C PRO A 14 4.50 -7.86 -0.02
N THR A 15 5.06 -7.46 -1.17
CA THR A 15 5.23 -8.33 -2.33
C THR A 15 6.24 -9.45 -2.08
N GLN A 16 7.33 -9.15 -1.36
CA GLN A 16 8.30 -10.17 -0.94
C GLN A 16 7.69 -11.12 0.07
N LEU A 17 6.96 -10.61 1.07
CA LEU A 17 6.23 -11.44 2.03
C LEU A 17 5.28 -12.40 1.33
N SER A 18 4.50 -11.91 0.35
CA SER A 18 3.58 -12.76 -0.41
C SER A 18 4.30 -13.89 -1.12
N ARG A 19 5.39 -13.59 -1.83
CA ARG A 19 6.19 -14.60 -2.55
C ARG A 19 6.79 -15.65 -1.61
N LEU A 20 7.33 -15.22 -0.46
CA LEU A 20 7.89 -16.12 0.54
C LEU A 20 6.82 -17.03 1.18
N LEU A 21 5.59 -16.53 1.33
CA LEU A 21 4.47 -17.33 1.82
C LEU A 21 3.92 -18.31 0.76
N ASP A 22 4.17 -18.06 -0.52
CA ASP A 22 3.80 -18.99 -1.61
C ASP A 22 4.78 -20.17 -1.71
N ASP A 23 5.97 -20.05 -1.10
CA ASP A 23 7.00 -21.09 -1.02
C ASP A 23 7.04 -21.71 0.38
N PRO A 24 6.88 -23.04 0.53
CA PRO A 24 6.98 -23.72 1.82
C PRO A 24 8.32 -23.48 2.54
N VAL A 25 9.44 -23.46 1.81
CA VAL A 25 10.78 -23.22 2.37
C VAL A 25 10.89 -21.79 2.87
N GLY A 26 10.41 -20.84 2.07
CA GLY A 26 10.34 -19.43 2.47
C GLY A 26 9.47 -19.23 3.70
N THR A 27 8.29 -19.86 3.75
CA THR A 27 7.39 -19.79 4.91
C THR A 27 8.09 -20.34 6.17
N GLU A 28 8.71 -21.51 6.09
CA GLU A 28 9.44 -22.10 7.22
C GLU A 28 10.58 -21.19 7.72
N ALA A 29 11.34 -20.59 6.79
CA ALA A 29 12.41 -19.65 7.15
C ALA A 29 11.85 -18.43 7.90
N LEU A 30 10.71 -17.88 7.46
CA LEU A 30 10.05 -16.75 8.12
C LEU A 30 9.59 -17.09 9.55
N THR A 31 9.10 -18.31 9.80
CA THR A 31 8.64 -18.71 11.14
C THR A 31 9.78 -18.81 12.17
N ARG A 32 11.01 -19.03 11.70
CA ARG A 32 12.22 -19.10 12.56
C ARG A 32 12.78 -17.71 12.93
N CYS A 33 12.31 -16.65 12.28
CA CYS A 33 12.75 -15.29 12.58
C CYS A 33 12.27 -14.85 13.97
N ALA A 34 13.05 -13.98 14.64
CA ALA A 34 12.61 -13.28 15.86
C ALA A 34 11.51 -12.27 15.54
N ALA A 35 11.60 -11.62 14.38
CA ALA A 35 10.59 -10.72 13.83
C ALA A 35 10.69 -10.62 12.31
N VAL A 36 9.56 -10.46 11.65
CA VAL A 36 9.45 -10.13 10.22
C VAL A 36 8.83 -8.75 10.10
N LEU A 37 9.64 -7.75 9.80
CA LEU A 37 9.23 -6.36 9.66
C LEU A 37 8.63 -6.17 8.27
N VAL A 38 7.36 -5.79 8.19
CA VAL A 38 6.64 -5.59 6.93
C VAL A 38 6.34 -4.11 6.75
N GLY A 39 6.97 -3.49 5.77
CA GLY A 39 6.85 -2.05 5.54
C GLY A 39 7.18 -1.62 4.12
N GLY A 40 7.35 -0.31 3.93
CA GLY A 40 7.69 0.30 2.64
C GLY A 40 6.54 0.40 1.64
N ALA A 41 5.42 -0.29 1.89
CA ALA A 41 4.15 -0.17 1.17
C ALA A 41 3.00 -0.67 2.05
N ALA A 42 1.76 -0.35 1.68
CA ALA A 42 0.58 -0.85 2.39
C ALA A 42 0.45 -2.37 2.22
N ALA A 43 0.40 -3.09 3.34
CA ALA A 43 0.14 -4.53 3.37
C ALA A 43 -1.36 -4.79 3.57
N SER A 44 -1.95 -5.64 2.74
CA SER A 44 -3.37 -5.99 2.90
C SER A 44 -3.61 -6.80 4.18
N THR A 45 -4.77 -6.60 4.79
CA THR A 45 -5.20 -7.36 5.97
C THR A 45 -5.19 -8.87 5.71
N SER A 46 -5.55 -9.30 4.50
CA SER A 46 -5.54 -10.71 4.10
C SER A 46 -4.12 -11.30 4.09
N LEU A 47 -3.12 -10.56 3.54
CA LEU A 47 -1.73 -10.98 3.54
C LEU A 47 -1.18 -11.11 4.97
N LEU A 48 -1.42 -10.09 5.80
CA LEU A 48 -0.97 -10.11 7.20
C LEU A 48 -1.65 -11.23 8.00
N SER A 49 -2.94 -11.47 7.76
CA SER A 49 -3.66 -12.59 8.38
C SER A 49 -3.11 -13.95 7.95
N ARG A 50 -2.80 -14.11 6.65
CA ARG A 50 -2.17 -15.32 6.11
C ARG A 50 -0.82 -15.59 6.76
N ALA A 51 0.04 -14.57 6.86
CA ALA A 51 1.36 -14.68 7.49
C ALA A 51 1.24 -15.09 8.97
N ARG A 52 0.36 -14.41 9.73
CA ARG A 52 0.13 -14.73 11.15
C ARG A 52 -0.42 -16.15 11.36
N LYS A 53 -1.34 -16.59 10.50
CA LYS A 53 -1.87 -17.97 10.52
C LYS A 53 -0.80 -19.01 10.22
N ALA A 54 0.20 -18.68 9.40
CA ALA A 54 1.36 -19.52 9.14
C ALA A 54 2.40 -19.51 10.27
N GLY A 55 2.16 -18.76 11.37
CA GLY A 55 3.09 -18.67 12.49
C GLY A 55 4.23 -17.68 12.32
N VAL A 56 4.19 -16.83 11.27
CA VAL A 56 5.23 -15.82 11.01
C VAL A 56 5.09 -14.67 12.02
N PRO A 57 6.16 -14.27 12.73
CA PRO A 57 6.15 -13.20 13.73
C PRO A 57 6.16 -11.81 13.08
N VAL A 58 5.08 -11.47 12.38
CA VAL A 58 4.94 -10.23 11.61
C VAL A 58 4.81 -9.02 12.54
N ARG A 59 5.58 -7.96 12.21
CA ARG A 59 5.45 -6.61 12.73
C ARG A 59 5.24 -5.65 11.56
N VAL A 60 4.12 -4.95 11.54
CA VAL A 60 3.86 -3.91 10.53
C VAL A 60 4.63 -2.66 10.89
N THR A 61 5.37 -2.09 9.94
CA THR A 61 6.16 -0.88 10.17
C THR A 61 5.68 0.25 9.27
N TYR A 62 5.59 1.45 9.84
CA TYR A 62 5.34 2.67 9.10
C TYR A 62 6.52 3.62 9.29
N GLY A 63 6.93 4.22 8.19
CA GLY A 63 8.03 5.17 8.08
C GLY A 63 8.46 5.31 6.63
N MET A 64 9.43 6.18 6.40
CA MET A 64 9.91 6.58 5.07
C MET A 64 11.39 6.92 5.13
N SER A 65 11.99 7.30 4.00
CA SER A 65 13.39 7.72 3.96
C SER A 65 13.63 8.93 4.87
N GLU A 66 12.68 9.83 4.93
CA GLU A 66 12.67 11.05 5.74
C GLU A 66 12.65 10.78 7.26
N THR A 67 12.30 9.55 7.66
CA THR A 67 12.33 9.08 9.06
C THR A 67 13.41 8.00 9.30
N CYS A 68 14.42 7.92 8.44
CA CYS A 68 15.47 6.89 8.48
C CYS A 68 14.90 5.45 8.51
N GLY A 69 13.73 5.21 7.95
CA GLY A 69 13.03 3.93 7.96
C GLY A 69 11.80 3.88 8.86
N GLY A 70 11.45 2.70 9.36
CA GLY A 70 10.28 2.52 10.21
C GLY A 70 10.43 3.19 11.58
N CYS A 71 9.46 4.04 11.94
CA CYS A 71 9.41 4.74 13.22
C CYS A 71 8.12 4.48 14.02
N VAL A 72 7.14 3.81 13.42
CA VAL A 72 5.90 3.34 14.08
C VAL A 72 5.77 1.84 13.81
N TYR A 73 5.60 1.03 14.84
CA TYR A 73 5.52 -0.43 14.75
C TYR A 73 4.18 -0.92 15.30
N ASP A 74 3.43 -1.67 14.49
CA ASP A 74 2.07 -2.12 14.81
C ASP A 74 1.17 -0.96 15.28
N GLY A 75 1.35 0.23 14.70
CA GLY A 75 0.62 1.45 15.02
C GLY A 75 1.11 2.18 16.29
N VAL A 76 2.17 1.71 16.95
CA VAL A 76 2.74 2.34 18.14
C VAL A 76 4.06 3.05 17.75
N PRO A 77 4.17 4.37 18.00
CA PRO A 77 5.43 5.09 17.80
C PRO A 77 6.55 4.52 18.67
N LEU A 78 7.76 4.47 18.13
CA LEU A 78 8.96 4.12 18.90
C LEU A 78 9.28 5.19 19.95
N GLU A 79 10.09 4.85 20.93
CA GLU A 79 10.53 5.80 21.95
C GLU A 79 11.20 7.03 21.31
N GLY A 80 10.83 8.22 21.77
CA GLY A 80 11.29 9.50 21.23
C GLY A 80 10.57 9.96 19.94
N VAL A 81 9.74 9.11 19.35
CA VAL A 81 8.92 9.46 18.17
C VAL A 81 7.58 10.04 18.62
N ARG A 82 7.22 11.18 18.08
CA ARG A 82 5.91 11.79 18.26
C ARG A 82 5.16 11.77 16.94
N VAL A 83 3.91 11.36 16.99
CA VAL A 83 2.99 11.37 15.84
C VAL A 83 1.79 12.21 16.20
N ASP A 84 1.38 13.07 15.29
CA ASP A 84 0.20 13.91 15.42
C ASP A 84 -0.56 13.94 14.10
N LEU A 85 -1.83 14.32 14.13
CA LEU A 85 -2.70 14.46 12.98
C LEU A 85 -3.16 15.88 12.85
N THR A 86 -3.12 16.40 11.64
CA THR A 86 -3.70 17.72 11.32
C THR A 86 -5.23 17.63 11.23
N ASP A 87 -5.94 18.75 11.17
CA ASP A 87 -7.41 18.81 11.07
C ASP A 87 -7.95 18.06 9.81
N ASP A 88 -7.14 17.98 8.76
CA ASP A 88 -7.43 17.21 7.54
C ASP A 88 -6.92 15.76 7.59
N SER A 89 -6.61 15.26 8.78
CA SER A 89 -6.14 13.89 9.04
C SER A 89 -4.77 13.54 8.45
N ARG A 90 -3.98 14.54 8.07
CA ARG A 90 -2.62 14.31 7.59
C ARG A 90 -1.71 13.92 8.75
N VAL A 91 -0.94 12.87 8.55
CA VAL A 91 0.05 12.41 9.54
C VAL A 91 1.25 13.34 9.53
N ARG A 92 1.67 13.80 10.71
CA ARG A 92 2.94 14.50 10.92
C ARG A 92 3.75 13.80 12.01
N ILE A 93 5.06 13.80 11.80
CA ILE A 93 6.00 13.05 12.63
C ILE A 93 7.08 13.97 13.13
N ALA A 94 7.47 13.79 14.39
CA ALA A 94 8.62 14.49 14.99
C ALA A 94 9.46 13.49 15.80
N GLY A 95 10.75 13.73 15.87
CA GLY A 95 11.69 12.91 16.64
C GLY A 95 13.11 13.03 16.12
N PRO A 96 14.06 12.40 16.81
CA PRO A 96 15.49 12.52 16.47
C PRO A 96 15.88 11.84 15.14
N MET A 97 15.00 10.98 14.60
CA MET A 97 15.22 10.26 13.35
C MET A 97 14.79 11.06 12.09
N ILE A 98 14.19 12.24 12.26
CA ILE A 98 13.78 13.06 11.11
C ILE A 98 15.02 13.55 10.36
N MET A 99 14.99 13.48 9.03
CA MET A 99 16.04 13.99 8.16
C MET A 99 16.32 15.48 8.42
N SER A 100 17.51 15.94 8.09
CA SER A 100 17.88 17.35 8.22
C SER A 100 17.15 18.25 7.20
N GLY A 101 16.84 17.72 6.03
CA GLY A 101 16.17 18.43 4.93
C GLY A 101 16.31 17.72 3.61
N TYR A 102 15.58 18.19 2.59
CA TYR A 102 15.81 17.80 1.22
C TYR A 102 17.00 18.54 0.63
N LEU A 103 17.64 17.92 -0.38
CA LEU A 103 18.68 18.60 -1.13
C LEU A 103 18.07 19.85 -1.77
N ASP A 104 18.71 20.99 -1.57
CA ASP A 104 18.32 22.31 -2.12
C ASP A 104 17.02 22.93 -1.55
N GLU A 105 16.35 22.33 -0.54
CA GLU A 105 15.12 22.86 0.05
C GLU A 105 15.27 23.40 1.49
N GLY A 106 16.48 23.36 2.05
CA GLY A 106 16.73 23.78 3.42
C GLY A 106 16.25 22.82 4.50
N PRO A 107 16.37 23.16 5.78
CA PRO A 107 16.09 22.27 6.89
C PRO A 107 14.59 22.00 7.07
N VAL A 108 14.25 20.76 7.43
CA VAL A 108 12.91 20.40 7.89
C VAL A 108 12.67 21.03 9.28
N GLY A 109 11.47 21.54 9.49
CA GLY A 109 11.05 22.05 10.80
C GLY A 109 10.92 20.94 11.86
N PRO A 110 10.44 21.27 13.06
CA PRO A 110 10.31 20.31 14.15
C PRO A 110 9.32 19.17 13.88
N TRP A 111 8.48 19.31 12.84
CA TRP A 111 7.52 18.34 12.37
C TRP A 111 7.69 18.11 10.88
N LEU A 112 7.85 16.86 10.50
CA LEU A 112 7.74 16.40 9.12
C LEU A 112 6.25 16.19 8.80
N ALA A 113 5.69 16.99 7.90
CA ALA A 113 4.35 16.75 7.34
C ALA A 113 4.45 15.74 6.22
N THR A 114 3.90 14.54 6.43
CA THR A 114 3.91 13.48 5.43
C THR A 114 2.83 13.70 4.36
N GLN A 115 2.79 12.88 3.33
CA GLN A 115 1.67 12.84 2.38
C GLN A 115 0.63 11.76 2.76
N ASP A 116 0.77 11.15 3.94
CA ASP A 116 -0.10 10.08 4.39
C ASP A 116 -1.25 10.64 5.24
N LEU A 117 -2.42 10.05 5.07
CA LEU A 117 -3.61 10.27 5.90
C LEU A 117 -3.74 9.14 6.90
N GLY A 118 -4.26 9.44 8.08
CA GLY A 118 -4.47 8.43 9.10
C GLY A 118 -5.40 8.87 10.21
N HIS A 119 -5.69 7.92 11.09
CA HIS A 119 -6.49 8.16 12.30
C HIS A 119 -5.95 7.34 13.47
N TRP A 120 -6.37 7.71 14.68
CA TRP A 120 -6.10 6.91 15.87
C TRP A 120 -7.25 5.94 16.13
N GLN A 121 -6.90 4.64 16.24
CA GLN A 121 -7.85 3.60 16.63
C GLN A 121 -7.30 2.83 17.83
N SER A 122 -7.98 2.89 18.96
CA SER A 122 -7.55 2.22 20.21
C SER A 122 -6.09 2.52 20.60
N GLY A 123 -5.65 3.78 20.44
CA GLY A 123 -4.30 4.22 20.75
C GLY A 123 -3.22 3.78 19.74
N ARG A 124 -3.62 3.28 18.59
CA ARG A 124 -2.73 2.89 17.48
C ARG A 124 -2.98 3.75 16.27
N LEU A 125 -1.91 4.18 15.63
CA LEU A 125 -1.97 4.87 14.34
C LEU A 125 -2.39 3.88 13.25
N VAL A 126 -3.43 4.23 12.53
CA VAL A 126 -3.86 3.53 11.30
C VAL A 126 -3.62 4.48 10.13
N ILE A 127 -2.93 3.99 9.11
CA ILE A 127 -2.72 4.74 7.87
C ILE A 127 -3.86 4.41 6.90
N ASP A 128 -4.60 5.43 6.48
CA ASP A 128 -5.77 5.30 5.59
C ASP A 128 -5.38 5.34 4.11
N GLY A 129 -4.22 5.94 3.81
CA GLY A 129 -3.72 6.10 2.44
C GLY A 129 -2.88 7.34 2.29
N ARG A 130 -2.70 7.79 1.04
CA ARG A 130 -1.92 8.98 0.72
C ARG A 130 -2.82 10.06 0.11
N ILE A 131 -2.49 11.32 0.36
CA ILE A 131 -3.19 12.48 -0.20
C ILE A 131 -3.10 12.48 -1.73
N ASP A 132 -1.92 12.13 -2.27
CA ASP A 132 -1.66 12.04 -3.71
C ASP A 132 -2.27 10.79 -4.37
N ASP A 133 -2.78 9.83 -3.58
CA ASP A 133 -3.52 8.66 -4.02
C ASP A 133 -5.05 8.84 -3.96
N VAL A 134 -5.52 10.03 -3.55
CA VAL A 134 -6.95 10.34 -3.59
C VAL A 134 -7.36 10.62 -5.03
N ILE A 135 -8.33 9.87 -5.51
CA ILE A 135 -8.91 10.01 -6.85
C ILE A 135 -10.11 10.94 -6.77
N ASN A 136 -10.07 12.06 -7.49
CA ASN A 136 -11.18 13.01 -7.56
C ASN A 136 -12.09 12.67 -8.74
N SER A 137 -13.11 11.84 -8.51
CA SER A 137 -14.02 11.37 -9.56
C SER A 137 -15.41 11.90 -9.37
N GLY A 138 -15.87 12.75 -10.31
CA GLY A 138 -17.21 13.33 -10.27
C GLY A 138 -17.51 14.11 -8.98
N GLY A 139 -16.53 14.80 -8.42
CA GLY A 139 -16.65 15.55 -7.16
C GLY A 139 -16.49 14.70 -5.88
N LEU A 140 -16.33 13.40 -6.00
CA LEU A 140 -16.06 12.51 -4.87
C LEU A 140 -14.55 12.29 -4.69
N LYS A 141 -14.11 12.30 -3.44
CA LYS A 141 -12.74 11.92 -3.06
C LYS A 141 -12.71 10.42 -2.72
N ILE A 142 -12.06 9.63 -3.55
CA ILE A 142 -11.99 8.17 -3.44
C ILE A 142 -10.56 7.77 -3.09
N ALA A 143 -10.38 7.11 -1.96
CA ALA A 143 -9.07 6.59 -1.56
C ALA A 143 -8.73 5.34 -2.40
N ALA A 144 -7.68 5.42 -3.22
CA ALA A 144 -7.23 4.32 -4.07
C ALA A 144 -6.93 3.04 -3.28
N GLY A 145 -6.34 3.19 -2.09
CA GLY A 145 -6.04 2.08 -1.19
C GLY A 145 -7.29 1.30 -0.77
N GLN A 146 -8.38 1.99 -0.42
CA GLN A 146 -9.64 1.37 -0.04
C GLN A 146 -10.24 0.53 -1.19
N VAL A 147 -10.17 1.04 -2.42
CA VAL A 147 -10.63 0.31 -3.60
C VAL A 147 -9.75 -0.91 -3.84
N LEU A 148 -8.42 -0.77 -3.74
CA LEU A 148 -7.47 -1.87 -3.91
C LEU A 148 -7.70 -2.98 -2.88
N ASP A 149 -7.96 -2.64 -1.63
CA ASP A 149 -8.25 -3.64 -0.58
C ASP A 149 -9.51 -4.45 -0.90
N GLN A 150 -10.56 -3.81 -1.44
CA GLN A 150 -11.75 -4.52 -1.87
C GLN A 150 -11.50 -5.39 -3.11
N ILE A 151 -10.67 -4.92 -4.06
CA ILE A 151 -10.25 -5.74 -5.21
C ILE A 151 -9.53 -7.00 -4.73
N ARG A 152 -8.56 -6.86 -3.82
CA ARG A 152 -7.83 -8.01 -3.22
C ARG A 152 -8.76 -8.95 -2.45
N ALA A 153 -9.73 -8.41 -1.72
CA ALA A 153 -10.70 -9.19 -0.95
C ALA A 153 -11.67 -10.00 -1.83
N THR A 154 -11.73 -9.75 -3.15
CA THR A 154 -12.50 -10.61 -4.08
C THR A 154 -11.88 -11.98 -4.29
N GLY A 155 -10.56 -12.13 -4.06
CA GLY A 155 -9.79 -13.33 -4.40
C GLY A 155 -9.60 -13.54 -5.91
N MET A 156 -10.03 -12.61 -6.76
CA MET A 156 -9.93 -12.71 -8.22
C MET A 156 -8.55 -12.32 -8.74
N VAL A 157 -7.82 -11.48 -8.03
CA VAL A 157 -6.54 -10.93 -8.46
C VAL A 157 -5.40 -11.47 -7.60
N ARG A 158 -4.26 -11.72 -8.23
CA ARG A 158 -3.00 -12.05 -7.55
C ARG A 158 -2.33 -10.81 -6.98
N ASP A 159 -2.36 -9.72 -7.75
CA ASP A 159 -1.83 -8.41 -7.35
C ASP A 159 -2.55 -7.30 -8.12
N GLY A 160 -2.35 -6.04 -7.72
CA GLY A 160 -2.95 -4.91 -8.41
C GLY A 160 -2.54 -3.57 -7.83
N LEU A 161 -2.86 -2.54 -8.60
CA LEU A 161 -2.73 -1.13 -8.23
C LEU A 161 -4.00 -0.39 -8.64
N VAL A 162 -4.42 0.58 -7.83
CA VAL A 162 -5.51 1.51 -8.18
C VAL A 162 -4.94 2.91 -8.29
N LEU A 163 -5.34 3.62 -9.33
CA LEU A 163 -4.91 5.00 -9.59
C LEU A 163 -6.03 5.80 -10.27
N GLY A 164 -5.95 7.13 -10.19
CA GLY A 164 -6.79 8.03 -10.97
C GLY A 164 -6.16 8.32 -12.33
N LEU A 165 -6.91 8.12 -13.42
CA LEU A 165 -6.56 8.63 -14.73
C LEU A 165 -7.44 9.83 -15.08
N ALA A 166 -6.86 10.80 -15.79
CA ALA A 166 -7.60 11.96 -16.27
C ALA A 166 -8.77 11.53 -17.18
N ASP A 167 -9.92 12.15 -16.99
CA ASP A 167 -11.14 11.89 -17.74
C ASP A 167 -11.91 13.19 -17.96
N ALA A 168 -12.39 13.42 -19.19
CA ALA A 168 -13.04 14.66 -19.56
C ALA A 168 -14.38 14.89 -18.83
N THR A 169 -15.08 13.81 -18.47
CA THR A 169 -16.40 13.86 -17.82
C THR A 169 -16.30 13.90 -16.30
N TRP A 170 -15.37 13.11 -15.75
CA TRP A 170 -15.28 12.85 -14.30
C TRP A 170 -14.13 13.57 -13.61
N GLY A 171 -13.30 14.33 -14.36
CA GLY A 171 -12.03 14.86 -13.89
C GLY A 171 -10.99 13.75 -13.77
N GLN A 172 -11.27 12.74 -12.94
CA GLN A 172 -10.51 11.48 -12.88
C GLN A 172 -11.48 10.30 -12.85
N VAL A 173 -11.02 9.15 -13.36
CA VAL A 173 -11.72 7.88 -13.22
C VAL A 173 -10.90 6.89 -12.40
N VAL A 174 -11.60 6.13 -11.55
CA VAL A 174 -11.01 5.04 -10.81
C VAL A 174 -10.55 3.99 -11.80
N THR A 175 -9.25 3.75 -11.84
CA THR A 175 -8.60 2.80 -12.74
C THR A 175 -7.90 1.72 -11.93
N ALA A 176 -8.22 0.46 -12.22
CA ALA A 176 -7.54 -0.69 -11.61
C ALA A 176 -6.61 -1.34 -12.63
N VAL A 177 -5.35 -1.50 -12.26
CA VAL A 177 -4.39 -2.34 -12.98
C VAL A 177 -4.26 -3.62 -12.19
N VAL A 178 -4.56 -4.75 -12.80
CA VAL A 178 -4.69 -6.02 -12.09
C VAL A 178 -3.86 -7.13 -12.74
N VAL A 179 -3.29 -7.96 -11.91
CA VAL A 179 -2.70 -9.23 -12.29
C VAL A 179 -3.74 -10.30 -12.00
N PRO A 180 -4.35 -10.93 -13.02
CA PRO A 180 -5.35 -11.97 -12.82
C PRO A 180 -4.83 -13.12 -11.95
N GLY A 181 -5.66 -13.58 -11.01
CA GLY A 181 -5.42 -14.74 -10.17
C GLY A 181 -6.25 -15.96 -10.63
N ARG A 182 -6.15 -17.07 -9.90
CA ARG A 182 -6.92 -18.28 -10.20
C ARG A 182 -8.45 -18.09 -10.18
N GLY A 183 -8.92 -17.07 -9.43
CA GLY A 183 -10.34 -16.73 -9.32
C GLY A 183 -10.81 -15.70 -10.35
N TRP A 184 -10.02 -15.34 -11.36
CA TRP A 184 -10.36 -14.33 -12.34
C TRP A 184 -11.60 -14.70 -13.16
N ARG A 185 -12.55 -13.77 -13.24
CA ARG A 185 -13.83 -13.94 -13.97
C ARG A 185 -14.11 -12.75 -14.90
N GLY A 186 -13.07 -11.99 -15.23
CA GLY A 186 -13.17 -10.82 -16.09
C GLY A 186 -13.40 -9.50 -15.34
N PRO A 187 -13.18 -8.38 -16.04
CA PRO A 187 -13.23 -7.04 -15.47
C PRO A 187 -14.63 -6.64 -15.00
N GLU A 188 -15.68 -7.03 -15.72
CA GLU A 188 -17.06 -6.74 -15.32
C GLU A 188 -17.41 -7.36 -13.96
N ALA A 189 -17.08 -8.62 -13.76
CA ALA A 189 -17.31 -9.32 -12.51
C ALA A 189 -16.54 -8.68 -11.34
N LEU A 190 -15.30 -8.24 -11.59
CA LEU A 190 -14.51 -7.51 -10.60
C LEU A 190 -15.17 -6.19 -10.23
N ARG A 191 -15.54 -5.39 -11.23
CA ARG A 191 -16.22 -4.11 -11.02
C ARG A 191 -17.52 -4.28 -10.21
N ASP A 192 -18.33 -5.28 -10.56
CA ASP A 192 -19.60 -5.54 -9.87
C ASP A 192 -19.38 -5.94 -8.40
N LEU A 193 -18.38 -6.77 -8.11
CA LEU A 193 -18.04 -7.15 -6.74
C LEU A 193 -17.60 -5.95 -5.91
N VAL A 194 -16.74 -5.09 -6.45
CA VAL A 194 -16.30 -3.86 -5.78
C VAL A 194 -17.49 -2.91 -5.60
N GLY A 195 -18.32 -2.74 -6.63
CA GLY A 195 -19.50 -1.88 -6.60
C GLY A 195 -20.54 -2.30 -5.57
N ARG A 196 -20.73 -3.59 -5.32
CA ARG A 196 -21.60 -4.09 -4.25
C ARG A 196 -21.08 -3.77 -2.85
N ARG A 197 -19.77 -3.68 -2.66
CA ARG A 197 -19.15 -3.47 -1.34
C ARG A 197 -18.94 -1.99 -1.00
N LEU A 198 -18.52 -1.19 -1.97
CA LEU A 198 -18.16 0.23 -1.78
C LEU A 198 -19.14 1.21 -2.43
N GLY A 199 -20.12 0.72 -3.20
CA GLY A 199 -20.96 1.53 -4.06
C GLY A 199 -20.36 1.72 -5.46
N ARG A 200 -21.25 1.97 -6.44
CA ARG A 200 -20.90 2.07 -7.87
C ARG A 200 -19.91 3.19 -8.20
N THR A 201 -19.89 4.24 -7.40
CA THR A 201 -19.00 5.39 -7.57
C THR A 201 -17.54 5.05 -7.30
N HIS A 202 -17.27 4.09 -6.42
CA HIS A 202 -15.93 3.61 -6.08
C HIS A 202 -15.45 2.46 -6.99
N ALA A 203 -16.39 1.87 -7.75
CA ALA A 203 -16.05 0.76 -8.63
C ALA A 203 -15.19 1.25 -9.82
N PRO A 204 -14.10 0.53 -10.18
CA PRO A 204 -13.25 0.92 -11.28
C PRO A 204 -14.03 1.12 -12.59
N ARG A 205 -13.79 2.22 -13.29
CA ARG A 205 -14.34 2.50 -14.62
C ARG A 205 -13.42 2.02 -15.73
N VAL A 206 -12.14 1.87 -15.41
CA VAL A 206 -11.14 1.32 -16.32
C VAL A 206 -10.44 0.18 -15.59
N ILE A 207 -10.28 -0.95 -16.25
CA ILE A 207 -9.53 -2.10 -15.76
C ILE A 207 -8.55 -2.52 -16.83
N VAL A 208 -7.28 -2.59 -16.45
CA VAL A 208 -6.17 -3.04 -17.30
C VAL A 208 -5.61 -4.33 -16.70
N GLU A 209 -5.60 -5.39 -17.50
CA GLU A 209 -4.98 -6.66 -17.14
C GLU A 209 -3.53 -6.65 -17.56
N VAL A 210 -2.64 -7.09 -16.67
CA VAL A 210 -1.20 -7.24 -16.91
C VAL A 210 -0.73 -8.59 -16.36
N ASP A 211 0.32 -9.14 -16.96
CA ASP A 211 0.91 -10.39 -16.46
C ASP A 211 1.63 -10.20 -15.13
N GLU A 212 2.26 -9.04 -14.97
CA GLU A 212 2.94 -8.62 -13.74
C GLU A 212 2.96 -7.10 -13.60
N LEU A 213 3.07 -6.62 -12.36
CA LEU A 213 3.26 -5.19 -12.10
C LEU A 213 4.75 -4.83 -12.21
N PRO A 214 5.09 -3.73 -12.91
CA PRO A 214 6.45 -3.19 -12.91
C PRO A 214 6.95 -2.91 -11.51
N MET A 215 8.19 -3.30 -11.22
CA MET A 215 8.80 -3.19 -9.91
C MET A 215 10.10 -2.39 -9.97
N LEU A 216 10.30 -1.52 -8.99
CA LEU A 216 11.59 -0.88 -8.73
C LEU A 216 12.59 -1.90 -8.14
N ALA A 217 13.89 -1.60 -8.22
CA ALA A 217 14.94 -2.41 -7.59
C ALA A 217 14.75 -2.57 -6.06
N SER A 218 14.04 -1.63 -5.42
CA SER A 218 13.66 -1.69 -4.01
C SER A 218 12.56 -2.71 -3.68
N GLY A 219 11.98 -3.38 -4.69
CA GLY A 219 10.85 -4.30 -4.53
C GLY A 219 9.48 -3.61 -4.38
N LYS A 220 9.40 -2.30 -4.56
CA LYS A 220 8.15 -1.54 -4.60
C LYS A 220 7.61 -1.48 -6.03
N ILE A 221 6.28 -1.32 -6.18
CA ILE A 221 5.66 -1.11 -7.49
C ILE A 221 6.17 0.21 -8.09
N ASP A 222 6.62 0.16 -9.34
CA ASP A 222 6.94 1.35 -10.13
C ASP A 222 5.66 2.01 -10.64
N ARG A 223 5.14 2.95 -9.85
CA ARG A 223 3.87 3.63 -10.15
C ARG A 223 3.94 4.50 -11.41
N VAL A 224 5.12 5.01 -11.75
CA VAL A 224 5.32 5.82 -12.97
C VAL A 224 5.17 4.93 -14.19
N GLU A 225 5.84 3.80 -14.20
CA GLU A 225 5.75 2.84 -15.29
C GLU A 225 4.36 2.21 -15.40
N VAL A 226 3.72 1.86 -14.27
CA VAL A 226 2.32 1.40 -14.27
C VAL A 226 1.40 2.44 -14.92
N ARG A 227 1.53 3.72 -14.57
CA ARG A 227 0.73 4.79 -15.17
C ARG A 227 0.97 4.88 -16.67
N ARG A 228 2.24 4.82 -17.11
CA ARG A 228 2.61 4.87 -18.53
C ARG A 228 1.96 3.72 -19.32
N ILE A 229 2.10 2.48 -18.84
CA ILE A 229 1.50 1.28 -19.46
C ILE A 229 -0.02 1.43 -19.52
N THR A 230 -0.63 1.85 -18.42
CA THR A 230 -2.09 1.98 -18.31
C THR A 230 -2.64 3.00 -19.32
N THR A 231 -1.97 4.15 -19.45
CA THR A 231 -2.36 5.18 -20.43
C THR A 231 -2.25 4.65 -21.86
N ALA A 232 -1.14 4.00 -22.21
CA ALA A 232 -0.94 3.41 -23.53
C ALA A 232 -1.97 2.32 -23.86
N THR A 233 -2.31 1.47 -22.87
CA THR A 233 -3.34 0.42 -23.03
C THR A 233 -4.74 1.03 -23.22
N LEU A 234 -5.04 2.12 -22.54
CA LEU A 234 -6.31 2.84 -22.71
C LEU A 234 -6.41 3.49 -24.10
N GLU A 235 -5.34 4.14 -24.57
CA GLU A 235 -5.26 4.79 -25.89
C GLU A 235 -5.36 3.78 -27.04
N SER A 236 -4.81 2.59 -26.89
CA SER A 236 -4.91 1.50 -27.87
C SER A 236 -6.29 0.81 -27.91
N GLY A 237 -7.19 1.14 -26.96
CA GLY A 237 -8.49 0.49 -26.84
C GLY A 237 -8.46 -0.93 -26.25
N ALA A 238 -7.30 -1.38 -25.74
CA ALA A 238 -7.13 -2.71 -25.15
C ALA A 238 -7.59 -2.78 -23.67
N ALA A 239 -7.78 -1.62 -23.00
CA ALA A 239 -8.32 -1.57 -21.66
C ALA A 239 -9.83 -1.79 -21.66
N TRP A 240 -10.32 -2.55 -20.68
CA TRP A 240 -11.76 -2.58 -20.43
C TRP A 240 -12.23 -1.26 -19.81
N ARG A 241 -13.34 -0.71 -20.32
CA ARG A 241 -13.90 0.59 -19.88
C ARG A 241 -15.43 0.58 -19.93
N VAL A 242 -16.05 1.31 -18.95
CA VAL A 242 -17.50 1.62 -18.89
C VAL A 242 -17.74 3.08 -19.16
#